data_ee830df062d9a17669387d92c3a4fb40
#
_entry.id   ee830df062d9a17669387d92c3a4fb40
#
_cell.length_a   1.000
_cell.length_b   1.000
_cell.length_c   1.000
_cell.angle_alpha   90.00
_cell.angle_beta   90.00
_cell.angle_gamma   90.00
#
_symmetry.space_group_name_H-M   'P 1'
#
loop_
_entity.id
_entity.type
_entity.pdbx_description
1 polymer ?
#
loop_
_entity_poly.entity_id
_entity_poly.type
_entity_poly.pdbx_seq_one_letter_code
_entity_poly.pdbx_strand_id
1 'polypeptide(L)'
;MPSVFDPVPDAELVLYHAWMSSASRRVRFALEEKQLPYVGIFVRLLKSEQNTPGYLKLNPNGVVPTLVHKGRPVIESTVINEYLDDVYPATPLRPADPVERARMRIWTYLADTVAIKGFQVMNWNRMMGPTASKWTDAELEAKIRTTPMPERREQWRRVAREPYTAAEIARAVASLEHMLVQMEADLGKGPWLAGSEFSLAETNMAPYIVRLGEIEEHGIKLSRFPRIADWWSRVQARPAFTRAKIEAVKFEAA
;
A
#
# COMPACT_ATOMS: atom_id res chain seq x y z
N MET A 1 1.02 -31.65 -2.79
CA MET A 1 1.16 -30.66 -3.86
C MET A 1 2.09 -29.57 -3.38
N PRO A 2 3.04 -29.07 -4.20
CA PRO A 2 3.89 -27.96 -3.80
C PRO A 2 3.02 -26.75 -3.40
N SER A 3 3.41 -26.06 -2.35
CA SER A 3 2.75 -24.84 -1.91
C SER A 3 3.03 -23.71 -2.92
N VAL A 4 2.04 -22.83 -3.17
CA VAL A 4 2.26 -21.61 -3.96
C VAL A 4 3.38 -20.72 -3.37
N PHE A 5 3.75 -20.99 -2.12
CA PHE A 5 4.79 -20.25 -1.38
C PHE A 5 6.11 -21.02 -1.26
N ASP A 6 6.27 -22.13 -2.01
CA ASP A 6 7.58 -22.77 -2.11
C ASP A 6 8.54 -21.89 -2.91
N PRO A 7 9.86 -21.96 -2.67
CA PRO A 7 10.85 -21.16 -3.38
C PRO A 7 10.68 -21.26 -4.89
N VAL A 8 10.70 -20.12 -5.58
CA VAL A 8 10.72 -20.08 -7.04
C VAL A 8 12.17 -20.28 -7.47
N PRO A 9 12.52 -21.41 -8.09
CA PRO A 9 13.88 -21.66 -8.56
C PRO A 9 14.32 -20.57 -9.54
N ASP A 10 15.59 -20.19 -9.48
CA ASP A 10 16.29 -19.29 -10.41
C ASP A 10 15.76 -17.84 -10.48
N ALA A 11 14.77 -17.46 -9.67
CA ALA A 11 14.31 -16.08 -9.60
C ALA A 11 15.13 -15.27 -8.59
N GLU A 12 15.79 -14.21 -9.06
CA GLU A 12 16.54 -13.30 -8.18
C GLU A 12 15.59 -12.53 -7.25
N LEU A 13 14.48 -11.99 -7.82
CA LEU A 13 13.44 -11.26 -7.08
C LEU A 13 12.08 -11.93 -7.25
N VAL A 14 11.42 -12.23 -6.15
CA VAL A 14 10.04 -12.73 -6.12
C VAL A 14 9.20 -11.81 -5.24
N LEU A 15 8.13 -11.26 -5.79
CA LEU A 15 7.22 -10.38 -5.07
C LEU A 15 5.90 -11.10 -4.79
N TYR A 16 5.63 -11.40 -3.53
CA TYR A 16 4.31 -11.85 -3.08
C TYR A 16 3.43 -10.62 -2.84
N HIS A 17 2.34 -10.49 -3.60
CA HIS A 17 1.55 -9.25 -3.65
C HIS A 17 0.06 -9.51 -3.87
N ALA A 18 -0.76 -8.46 -3.65
CA ALA A 18 -2.15 -8.43 -4.09
C ALA A 18 -2.42 -7.15 -4.90
N TRP A 19 -3.21 -7.25 -5.97
CA TRP A 19 -3.48 -6.13 -6.87
C TRP A 19 -4.14 -4.94 -6.15
N MET A 20 -5.08 -5.22 -5.25
CA MET A 20 -5.82 -4.21 -4.49
C MET A 20 -5.03 -3.58 -3.33
N SER A 21 -3.91 -4.19 -2.91
CA SER A 21 -3.12 -3.70 -1.78
C SER A 21 -2.32 -2.46 -2.15
N SER A 22 -2.58 -1.33 -1.48
CA SER A 22 -1.79 -0.10 -1.65
C SER A 22 -0.31 -0.32 -1.34
N ALA A 23 -0.01 -1.07 -0.28
CA ALA A 23 1.36 -1.43 0.06
C ALA A 23 2.05 -2.25 -1.04
N SER A 24 1.33 -3.20 -1.67
CA SER A 24 1.87 -3.96 -2.81
C SER A 24 2.08 -3.08 -4.06
N ARG A 25 1.17 -2.11 -4.30
CA ARG A 25 1.31 -1.15 -5.39
C ARG A 25 2.59 -0.31 -5.25
N ARG A 26 2.93 0.12 -4.03
CA ARG A 26 4.15 0.88 -3.74
C ARG A 26 5.41 0.13 -4.21
N VAL A 27 5.50 -1.17 -3.88
CA VAL A 27 6.65 -2.00 -4.23
C VAL A 27 6.69 -2.32 -5.72
N ARG A 28 5.54 -2.64 -6.34
CA ARG A 28 5.48 -2.83 -7.80
C ARG A 28 5.94 -1.57 -8.52
N PHE A 29 5.52 -0.39 -8.06
CA PHE A 29 5.89 0.87 -8.70
C PHE A 29 7.40 1.12 -8.60
N ALA A 30 8.00 0.89 -7.45
CA ALA A 30 9.46 1.02 -7.28
C ALA A 30 10.23 0.03 -8.16
N LEU A 31 9.80 -1.23 -8.23
CA LEU A 31 10.41 -2.25 -9.11
C LEU A 31 10.35 -1.83 -10.58
N GLU A 32 9.20 -1.34 -11.04
CA GLU A 32 9.00 -0.91 -12.42
C GLU A 32 9.74 0.40 -12.76
N GLU A 33 9.86 1.33 -11.82
CA GLU A 33 10.69 2.54 -11.99
C GLU A 33 12.17 2.19 -12.11
N LYS A 34 12.63 1.23 -11.32
CA LYS A 34 14.00 0.71 -11.37
C LYS A 34 14.24 -0.27 -12.53
N GLN A 35 13.19 -0.63 -13.26
CA GLN A 35 13.23 -1.61 -14.35
C GLN A 35 13.82 -2.97 -13.93
N LEU A 36 13.54 -3.38 -12.69
CA LEU A 36 14.02 -4.63 -12.13
C LEU A 36 13.09 -5.79 -12.52
N PRO A 37 13.59 -6.84 -13.15
CA PRO A 37 12.78 -8.04 -13.42
C PRO A 37 12.45 -8.76 -12.11
N TYR A 38 11.19 -9.16 -11.96
CA TYR A 38 10.73 -9.93 -10.81
C TYR A 38 9.64 -10.92 -11.18
N VAL A 39 9.53 -11.98 -10.41
CA VAL A 39 8.38 -12.91 -10.49
C VAL A 39 7.31 -12.44 -9.49
N GLY A 40 6.14 -12.10 -10.01
CA GLY A 40 4.98 -11.71 -9.17
C GLY A 40 4.15 -12.93 -8.79
N ILE A 41 3.96 -13.17 -7.50
CA ILE A 41 3.06 -14.21 -6.98
C ILE A 41 1.86 -13.56 -6.32
N PHE A 42 0.68 -13.80 -6.89
CA PHE A 42 -0.56 -13.25 -6.38
C PHE A 42 -1.05 -14.00 -5.14
N VAL A 43 -1.24 -13.25 -4.05
CA VAL A 43 -1.77 -13.75 -2.77
C VAL A 43 -3.24 -13.36 -2.66
N ARG A 44 -4.14 -14.35 -2.60
CA ARG A 44 -5.59 -14.15 -2.52
C ARG A 44 -6.01 -13.81 -1.09
N LEU A 45 -6.01 -12.49 -0.80
CA LEU A 45 -6.32 -11.98 0.55
C LEU A 45 -7.72 -12.37 1.03
N LEU A 46 -8.71 -12.40 0.13
CA LEU A 46 -10.07 -12.83 0.46
C LEU A 46 -10.15 -14.31 0.88
N LYS A 47 -9.23 -15.14 0.37
CA LYS A 47 -9.10 -16.56 0.76
C LYS A 47 -8.15 -16.76 1.94
N SER A 48 -7.67 -15.69 2.55
CA SER A 48 -6.74 -15.71 3.70
C SER A 48 -5.43 -16.46 3.44
N GLU A 49 -4.96 -16.53 2.18
CA GLU A 49 -3.70 -17.20 1.84
C GLU A 49 -2.49 -16.63 2.58
N GLN A 50 -2.51 -15.32 2.88
CA GLN A 50 -1.49 -14.65 3.68
C GLN A 50 -1.40 -15.17 5.14
N ASN A 51 -2.38 -15.92 5.61
CA ASN A 51 -2.42 -16.49 6.96
C ASN A 51 -2.11 -18.00 6.96
N THR A 52 -1.73 -18.56 5.81
CA THR A 52 -1.35 -19.97 5.73
C THR A 52 0.06 -20.20 6.31
N PRO A 53 0.33 -21.40 6.88
CA PRO A 53 1.66 -21.70 7.42
C PRO A 53 2.81 -21.50 6.41
N GLY A 54 2.56 -21.76 5.12
CA GLY A 54 3.54 -21.55 4.05
C GLY A 54 3.92 -20.08 3.91
N TYR A 55 2.92 -19.20 3.83
CA TYR A 55 3.18 -17.76 3.70
C TYR A 55 3.76 -17.14 4.99
N LEU A 56 3.30 -17.59 6.16
CA LEU A 56 3.77 -17.06 7.45
C LEU A 56 5.26 -17.33 7.70
N LYS A 57 5.87 -18.31 7.03
CA LYS A 57 7.34 -18.49 7.04
C LYS A 57 8.07 -17.37 6.31
N LEU A 58 7.44 -16.75 5.31
CA LEU A 58 7.99 -15.62 4.56
C LEU A 58 7.70 -14.30 5.26
N ASN A 59 6.47 -14.13 5.75
CA ASN A 59 6.04 -12.93 6.47
C ASN A 59 5.17 -13.30 7.69
N PRO A 60 5.76 -13.30 8.88
CA PRO A 60 5.04 -13.67 10.10
C PRO A 60 3.88 -12.71 10.45
N ASN A 61 3.84 -11.51 9.86
CA ASN A 61 2.76 -10.55 10.03
C ASN A 61 1.48 -10.94 9.25
N GLY A 62 1.57 -11.91 8.31
CA GLY A 62 0.42 -12.33 7.49
C GLY A 62 -0.15 -11.20 6.65
N VAL A 63 0.70 -10.38 6.05
CA VAL A 63 0.33 -9.24 5.18
C VAL A 63 1.17 -9.25 3.90
N VAL A 64 0.69 -8.52 2.89
CA VAL A 64 1.44 -8.28 1.65
C VAL A 64 1.83 -6.79 1.58
N PRO A 65 2.94 -6.45 0.89
CA PRO A 65 3.82 -7.30 0.12
C PRO A 65 4.88 -8.01 0.96
N THR A 66 5.47 -9.06 0.38
CA THR A 66 6.75 -9.64 0.81
C THR A 66 7.64 -9.75 -0.41
N LEU A 67 8.83 -9.20 -0.36
CA LEU A 67 9.86 -9.39 -1.37
C LEU A 67 10.77 -10.53 -0.92
N VAL A 68 11.06 -11.48 -1.79
CA VAL A 68 12.12 -12.47 -1.55
C VAL A 68 13.24 -12.19 -2.55
N HIS A 69 14.42 -11.87 -2.04
CA HIS A 69 15.64 -11.66 -2.83
C HIS A 69 16.63 -12.78 -2.55
N LYS A 70 16.93 -13.59 -3.56
CA LYS A 70 17.85 -14.74 -3.43
C LYS A 70 17.51 -15.62 -2.22
N GLY A 71 16.23 -15.95 -2.07
CA GLY A 71 15.71 -16.80 -0.99
C GLY A 71 15.54 -16.10 0.37
N ARG A 72 15.88 -14.82 0.52
CA ARG A 72 15.77 -14.06 1.78
C ARG A 72 14.56 -13.12 1.75
N PRO A 73 13.59 -13.28 2.64
CA PRO A 73 12.43 -12.40 2.69
C PRO A 73 12.78 -11.02 3.27
N VAL A 74 12.23 -9.99 2.65
CA VAL A 74 12.19 -8.61 3.13
C VAL A 74 10.73 -8.20 3.23
N ILE A 75 10.33 -7.67 4.35
CA ILE A 75 8.95 -7.26 4.64
C ILE A 75 8.87 -5.75 4.88
N GLU A 76 7.65 -5.22 4.98
CA GLU A 76 7.31 -3.80 5.08
C GLU A 76 7.63 -3.03 3.78
N SER A 77 6.57 -2.54 3.12
CA SER A 77 6.68 -1.95 1.77
C SER A 77 7.65 -0.77 1.69
N THR A 78 7.76 0.03 2.75
CA THR A 78 8.71 1.14 2.85
C THR A 78 10.14 0.63 2.94
N VAL A 79 10.37 -0.38 3.80
CA VAL A 79 11.68 -1.01 3.96
C VAL A 79 12.10 -1.71 2.67
N ILE A 80 11.17 -2.42 2.00
CA ILE A 80 11.42 -3.07 0.71
C ILE A 80 11.88 -2.04 -0.33
N ASN A 81 11.24 -0.89 -0.40
CA ASN A 81 11.58 0.14 -1.38
C ASN A 81 12.95 0.76 -1.11
N GLU A 82 13.30 1.07 0.15
CA GLU A 82 14.65 1.53 0.49
C GLU A 82 15.71 0.44 0.25
N TYR A 83 15.40 -0.82 0.58
CA TYR A 83 16.27 -1.97 0.31
C TYR A 83 16.57 -2.15 -1.18
N LEU A 84 15.56 -2.03 -2.04
CA LEU A 84 15.75 -2.09 -3.49
C LEU A 84 16.67 -0.96 -3.99
N ASP A 85 16.61 0.19 -3.37
CA ASP A 85 17.45 1.33 -3.73
C ASP A 85 18.91 1.14 -3.27
N ASP A 86 19.12 0.48 -2.13
CA ASP A 86 20.46 0.12 -1.64
C ASP A 86 21.13 -0.95 -2.53
N VAL A 87 20.36 -1.98 -2.91
CA VAL A 87 20.91 -3.13 -3.66
C VAL A 87 21.08 -2.82 -5.15
N TYR A 88 20.23 -1.97 -5.71
CA TYR A 88 20.23 -1.62 -7.13
C TYR A 88 20.37 -0.11 -7.34
N PRO A 89 21.54 0.48 -7.07
CA PRO A 89 21.75 1.93 -7.06
C PRO A 89 21.80 2.58 -8.46
N ALA A 90 21.79 1.81 -9.54
CA ALA A 90 21.92 2.34 -10.90
C ALA A 90 20.79 3.29 -11.32
N THR A 91 19.58 3.07 -10.79
CA THR A 91 18.42 3.96 -10.99
C THR A 91 17.93 4.38 -9.60
N PRO A 92 18.54 5.42 -8.99
CA PRO A 92 18.20 5.82 -7.62
C PRO A 92 16.81 6.43 -7.57
N LEU A 93 16.07 6.07 -6.52
CA LEU A 93 14.79 6.66 -6.14
C LEU A 93 14.88 7.43 -4.82
N ARG A 94 16.07 7.49 -4.22
CA ARG A 94 16.36 8.34 -3.06
C ARG A 94 17.19 9.55 -3.52
N PRO A 95 16.76 10.78 -3.25
CA PRO A 95 17.52 11.97 -3.60
C PRO A 95 18.96 11.94 -3.06
N ALA A 96 19.90 12.41 -3.84
CA ALA A 96 21.29 12.55 -3.41
C ALA A 96 21.45 13.63 -2.33
N ASP A 97 20.69 14.73 -2.44
CA ASP A 97 20.67 15.77 -1.43
C ASP A 97 20.07 15.26 -0.11
N PRO A 98 20.77 15.43 1.04
CA PRO A 98 20.29 14.92 2.32
C PRO A 98 18.98 15.58 2.80
N VAL A 99 18.70 16.84 2.43
CA VAL A 99 17.47 17.55 2.81
C VAL A 99 16.29 17.03 2.01
N GLU A 100 16.44 16.87 0.69
CA GLU A 100 15.42 16.25 -0.16
C GLU A 100 15.16 14.78 0.26
N ARG A 101 16.22 14.05 0.60
CA ARG A 101 16.08 12.68 1.13
C ARG A 101 15.33 12.62 2.46
N ALA A 102 15.53 13.61 3.34
CA ALA A 102 14.74 13.72 4.57
C ALA A 102 13.27 14.03 4.27
N ARG A 103 12.97 14.93 3.32
CA ARG A 103 11.60 15.20 2.85
C ARG A 103 10.95 13.95 2.25
N MET A 104 11.65 13.20 1.42
CA MET A 104 11.19 11.92 0.88
C MET A 104 10.76 10.98 2.02
N ARG A 105 11.55 10.86 3.09
CA ARG A 105 11.23 10.01 4.25
C ARG A 105 10.04 10.54 5.06
N ILE A 106 9.84 11.85 5.14
CA ILE A 106 8.64 12.43 5.76
C ILE A 106 7.39 11.98 4.99
N TRP A 107 7.39 12.06 3.66
CA TRP A 107 6.27 11.60 2.84
C TRP A 107 6.04 10.10 2.94
N THR A 108 7.10 9.32 3.01
CA THR A 108 7.03 7.88 3.24
C THR A 108 6.42 7.56 4.63
N TYR A 109 6.83 8.30 5.66
CA TYR A 109 6.27 8.19 7.01
C TYR A 109 4.78 8.58 7.03
N LEU A 110 4.38 9.64 6.35
CA LEU A 110 2.97 10.05 6.24
C LEU A 110 2.13 9.00 5.51
N ALA A 111 2.69 8.33 4.50
CA ALA A 111 2.04 7.21 3.84
C ALA A 111 1.74 6.06 4.81
N ASP A 112 2.65 5.75 5.74
CA ASP A 112 2.53 4.65 6.70
C ASP A 112 1.71 5.01 7.94
N THR A 113 1.66 6.27 8.33
CA THR A 113 1.03 6.68 9.60
C THR A 113 -0.30 7.40 9.43
N VAL A 114 -0.48 8.12 8.33
CA VAL A 114 -1.69 8.88 8.04
C VAL A 114 -2.50 8.24 6.92
N ALA A 115 -1.90 8.09 5.73
CA ALA A 115 -2.66 7.65 4.56
C ALA A 115 -3.23 6.23 4.76
N ILE A 116 -2.41 5.23 5.09
CA ILE A 116 -2.89 3.86 5.26
C ILE A 116 -3.96 3.77 6.35
N LYS A 117 -3.78 4.44 7.48
CA LYS A 117 -4.72 4.39 8.61
C LYS A 117 -6.04 5.07 8.27
N GLY A 118 -5.99 6.24 7.63
CA GLY A 118 -7.18 6.94 7.17
C GLY A 118 -8.02 6.11 6.21
N PHE A 119 -7.39 5.54 5.20
CA PHE A 119 -8.09 4.67 4.23
C PHE A 119 -8.57 3.34 4.85
N GLN A 120 -7.85 2.80 5.83
CA GLN A 120 -8.28 1.55 6.50
C GLN A 120 -9.66 1.71 7.16
N VAL A 121 -9.90 2.79 7.89
CA VAL A 121 -11.19 3.04 8.58
C VAL A 121 -12.36 2.93 7.61
N MET A 122 -12.29 3.59 6.47
CA MET A 122 -13.34 3.60 5.45
C MET A 122 -13.43 2.27 4.70
N ASN A 123 -12.29 1.77 4.23
CA ASN A 123 -12.25 0.55 3.42
C ASN A 123 -12.65 -0.70 4.20
N TRP A 124 -12.35 -0.80 5.48
CA TRP A 124 -12.77 -1.94 6.27
C TRP A 124 -14.29 -1.99 6.41
N ASN A 125 -14.94 -0.85 6.71
CA ASN A 125 -16.41 -0.80 6.74
C ASN A 125 -17.02 -1.17 5.40
N ARG A 126 -16.52 -0.57 4.30
CA ARG A 126 -17.08 -0.75 2.96
C ARG A 126 -16.85 -2.13 2.38
N MET A 127 -15.62 -2.66 2.52
CA MET A 127 -15.19 -3.86 1.80
C MET A 127 -15.33 -5.12 2.64
N MET A 128 -15.00 -5.06 3.92
CA MET A 128 -14.97 -6.22 4.81
C MET A 128 -16.25 -6.35 5.64
N GLY A 129 -16.84 -5.22 6.03
CA GLY A 129 -18.05 -5.17 6.84
C GLY A 129 -19.23 -5.99 6.30
N PRO A 130 -19.61 -5.86 5.01
CA PRO A 130 -20.76 -6.60 4.45
C PRO A 130 -20.66 -8.12 4.56
N THR A 131 -19.44 -8.65 4.54
CA THR A 131 -19.19 -10.10 4.71
C THR A 131 -19.04 -10.45 6.19
N ALA A 132 -18.20 -9.70 6.91
CA ALA A 132 -17.86 -10.02 8.29
C ALA A 132 -19.06 -9.88 9.26
N SER A 133 -19.96 -8.94 9.00
CA SER A 133 -21.19 -8.77 9.82
C SER A 133 -22.13 -9.98 9.78
N LYS A 134 -22.02 -10.83 8.77
CA LYS A 134 -22.84 -12.04 8.62
C LYS A 134 -22.23 -13.27 9.31
N TRP A 135 -20.97 -13.18 9.76
CA TRP A 135 -20.31 -14.30 10.42
C TRP A 135 -20.95 -14.61 11.79
N THR A 136 -21.07 -15.87 12.08
CA THR A 136 -21.31 -16.37 13.45
C THR A 136 -20.10 -16.04 14.33
N ASP A 137 -20.29 -16.08 15.65
CA ASP A 137 -19.17 -15.87 16.59
C ASP A 137 -18.05 -16.92 16.39
N ALA A 138 -18.42 -18.16 16.08
CA ALA A 138 -17.45 -19.22 15.80
C ALA A 138 -16.59 -18.93 14.54
N GLU A 139 -17.20 -18.40 13.48
CA GLU A 139 -16.48 -18.01 12.24
C GLU A 139 -15.57 -16.80 12.49
N LEU A 140 -16.03 -15.81 13.24
CA LEU A 140 -15.24 -14.64 13.61
C LEU A 140 -14.03 -15.07 14.47
N GLU A 141 -14.22 -15.89 15.48
CA GLU A 141 -13.13 -16.39 16.32
C GLU A 141 -12.14 -17.27 15.53
N ALA A 142 -12.61 -18.07 14.59
CA ALA A 142 -11.74 -18.83 13.68
C ALA A 142 -10.86 -17.88 12.83
N LYS A 143 -11.45 -16.79 12.32
CA LYS A 143 -10.74 -15.77 11.55
C LYS A 143 -9.69 -15.05 12.39
N ILE A 144 -10.06 -14.63 13.61
CA ILE A 144 -9.17 -13.95 14.55
C ILE A 144 -7.99 -14.83 14.92
N ARG A 145 -8.24 -16.10 15.24
CA ARG A 145 -7.21 -17.07 15.61
C ARG A 145 -6.15 -17.26 14.54
N THR A 146 -6.53 -17.21 13.26
CA THR A 146 -5.60 -17.36 12.13
C THR A 146 -4.94 -16.05 11.69
N THR A 147 -5.33 -14.92 12.26
CA THR A 147 -4.79 -13.59 11.93
C THR A 147 -3.63 -13.26 12.88
N PRO A 148 -2.37 -13.11 12.40
CA PRO A 148 -1.22 -12.92 13.29
C PRO A 148 -1.23 -11.59 14.04
N MET A 149 -1.50 -10.48 13.33
CA MET A 149 -1.38 -9.13 13.89
C MET A 149 -2.55 -8.78 14.83
N PRO A 150 -2.28 -8.32 16.07
CA PRO A 150 -3.32 -7.89 17.01
C PRO A 150 -4.24 -6.80 16.45
N GLU A 151 -3.68 -5.81 15.75
CA GLU A 151 -4.44 -4.71 15.15
C GLU A 151 -5.42 -5.21 14.08
N ARG A 152 -5.03 -6.24 13.32
CA ARG A 152 -5.89 -6.87 12.32
C ARG A 152 -7.00 -7.70 12.96
N ARG A 153 -6.73 -8.35 14.08
CA ARG A 153 -7.76 -9.07 14.87
C ARG A 153 -8.81 -8.09 15.36
N GLU A 154 -8.38 -6.94 15.87
CA GLU A 154 -9.29 -5.90 16.32
C GLU A 154 -10.12 -5.32 15.17
N GLN A 155 -9.49 -5.06 14.02
CA GLN A 155 -10.21 -4.61 12.83
C GLN A 155 -11.31 -5.61 12.40
N TRP A 156 -11.05 -6.93 12.47
CA TRP A 156 -12.06 -7.94 12.18
C TRP A 156 -13.21 -7.92 13.19
N ARG A 157 -12.93 -7.80 14.50
CA ARG A 157 -13.99 -7.63 15.52
C ARG A 157 -14.83 -6.41 15.24
N ARG A 158 -14.18 -5.27 14.97
CA ARG A 158 -14.85 -4.01 14.68
C ARG A 158 -15.85 -4.16 13.54
N VAL A 159 -15.41 -4.54 12.37
CA VAL A 159 -16.29 -4.59 11.19
C VAL A 159 -17.34 -5.69 11.25
N ALA A 160 -17.13 -6.72 12.07
CA ALA A 160 -18.11 -7.79 12.27
C ALA A 160 -19.20 -7.42 13.28
N ARG A 161 -18.92 -6.60 14.30
CA ARG A 161 -19.83 -6.33 15.43
C ARG A 161 -20.06 -4.86 15.70
N GLU A 162 -19.03 -4.04 15.63
CA GLU A 162 -19.03 -2.62 15.98
C GLU A 162 -18.33 -1.79 14.89
N PRO A 163 -18.93 -1.65 13.70
CA PRO A 163 -18.27 -0.97 12.58
C PRO A 163 -17.88 0.47 12.94
N TYR A 164 -16.88 0.99 12.24
CA TYR A 164 -16.44 2.37 12.43
C TYR A 164 -17.58 3.35 12.25
N THR A 165 -17.74 4.22 13.22
CA THR A 165 -18.82 5.21 13.29
C THR A 165 -18.58 6.37 12.30
N ALA A 166 -19.64 7.12 12.00
CA ALA A 166 -19.54 8.33 11.18
C ALA A 166 -18.53 9.35 11.76
N ALA A 167 -18.44 9.47 13.09
CA ALA A 167 -17.49 10.36 13.75
C ALA A 167 -16.02 9.89 13.57
N GLU A 168 -15.76 8.59 13.59
CA GLU A 168 -14.42 8.04 13.32
C GLU A 168 -14.03 8.21 11.85
N ILE A 169 -14.97 7.98 10.95
CA ILE A 169 -14.77 8.23 9.51
C ILE A 169 -14.48 9.72 9.28
N ALA A 170 -15.23 10.62 9.87
CA ALA A 170 -15.01 12.07 9.73
C ALA A 170 -13.61 12.48 10.22
N ARG A 171 -13.13 11.92 11.34
CA ARG A 171 -11.74 12.17 11.81
C ARG A 171 -10.69 11.65 10.84
N ALA A 172 -10.90 10.45 10.28
CA ALA A 172 -10.00 9.88 9.28
C ALA A 172 -9.94 10.74 8.01
N VAL A 173 -11.09 11.21 7.53
CA VAL A 173 -11.22 12.13 6.39
C VAL A 173 -10.49 13.44 6.66
N ALA A 174 -10.68 14.04 7.84
CA ALA A 174 -9.98 15.27 8.22
C ALA A 174 -8.45 15.10 8.27
N SER A 175 -7.97 13.96 8.76
CA SER A 175 -6.52 13.65 8.75
C SER A 175 -5.97 13.52 7.34
N LEU A 176 -6.70 12.85 6.44
CA LEU A 176 -6.32 12.75 5.02
C LEU A 176 -6.35 14.11 4.34
N GLU A 177 -7.35 14.93 4.60
CA GLU A 177 -7.45 16.27 4.03
C GLU A 177 -6.30 17.16 4.50
N HIS A 178 -5.92 17.10 5.78
CA HIS A 178 -4.74 17.82 6.31
C HIS A 178 -3.46 17.38 5.60
N MET A 179 -3.26 16.09 5.39
CA MET A 179 -2.13 15.56 4.62
C MET A 179 -2.13 16.08 3.17
N LEU A 180 -3.29 16.17 2.52
CA LEU A 180 -3.39 16.71 1.16
C LEU A 180 -3.08 18.22 1.11
N VAL A 181 -3.50 18.99 2.11
CA VAL A 181 -3.12 20.41 2.23
C VAL A 181 -1.60 20.55 2.34
N GLN A 182 -0.94 19.71 3.15
CA GLN A 182 0.52 19.70 3.24
C GLN A 182 1.16 19.31 1.90
N MET A 183 0.61 18.29 1.22
CA MET A 183 1.08 17.85 -0.10
C MET A 183 0.98 18.96 -1.14
N GLU A 184 -0.15 19.68 -1.19
CA GLU A 184 -0.38 20.82 -2.07
C GLU A 184 0.64 21.95 -1.81
N ALA A 185 0.98 22.21 -0.54
CA ALA A 185 1.96 23.22 -0.16
C ALA A 185 3.39 22.81 -0.57
N ASP A 186 3.77 21.55 -0.36
CA ASP A 186 5.12 21.06 -0.70
C ASP A 186 5.34 21.00 -2.22
N LEU A 187 4.31 20.65 -2.99
CA LEU A 187 4.33 20.71 -4.46
C LEU A 187 4.39 22.16 -5.01
N GLY A 188 4.21 23.17 -4.17
CA GLY A 188 4.51 24.56 -4.50
C GLY A 188 5.99 24.92 -4.45
N LYS A 189 6.84 24.05 -3.89
CA LYS A 189 8.29 24.27 -3.71
C LYS A 189 9.14 23.53 -4.75
N GLY A 190 8.55 22.63 -5.52
CA GLY A 190 9.24 21.85 -6.54
C GLY A 190 8.28 20.93 -7.30
N PRO A 191 8.75 20.29 -8.38
CA PRO A 191 7.90 19.42 -9.20
C PRO A 191 7.50 18.13 -8.50
N TRP A 192 8.24 17.67 -7.49
CA TRP A 192 8.03 16.43 -6.78
C TRP A 192 7.97 16.63 -5.28
N LEU A 193 7.42 15.68 -4.53
CA LEU A 193 7.19 15.78 -3.08
C LEU A 193 8.45 16.00 -2.25
N ALA A 194 9.55 15.41 -2.68
CA ALA A 194 10.84 15.58 -2.02
C ALA A 194 11.60 16.84 -2.49
N GLY A 195 11.35 17.29 -3.72
CA GLY A 195 12.04 18.43 -4.31
C GLY A 195 12.15 18.36 -5.83
N SER A 196 13.38 18.25 -6.35
CA SER A 196 13.69 18.39 -7.79
C SER A 196 13.44 17.12 -8.60
N GLU A 197 13.49 15.92 -7.98
CA GLU A 197 13.49 14.64 -8.65
C GLU A 197 12.37 13.72 -8.15
N PHE A 198 11.87 12.85 -9.05
CA PHE A 198 10.98 11.75 -8.68
C PHE A 198 11.69 10.79 -7.72
N SER A 199 10.99 10.37 -6.68
CA SER A 199 11.59 9.62 -5.59
C SER A 199 10.67 8.53 -5.01
N LEU A 200 11.11 7.86 -3.95
CA LEU A 200 10.27 6.95 -3.17
C LEU A 200 9.08 7.66 -2.51
N ALA A 201 9.09 8.98 -2.37
CA ALA A 201 7.92 9.72 -1.91
C ALA A 201 6.73 9.52 -2.86
N GLU A 202 6.96 9.62 -4.16
CA GLU A 202 5.94 9.44 -5.20
C GLU A 202 5.47 7.99 -5.26
N THR A 203 6.39 7.03 -5.27
CA THR A 203 6.02 5.60 -5.32
C THR A 203 5.20 5.20 -4.10
N ASN A 204 5.43 5.83 -2.95
CA ASN A 204 4.72 5.57 -1.71
C ASN A 204 3.36 6.28 -1.64
N MET A 205 3.23 7.49 -2.18
CA MET A 205 1.99 8.28 -2.12
C MET A 205 1.00 7.97 -3.24
N ALA A 206 1.47 7.68 -4.45
CA ALA A 206 0.61 7.45 -5.61
C ALA A 206 -0.53 6.43 -5.38
N PRO A 207 -0.32 5.27 -4.73
CA PRO A 207 -1.39 4.32 -4.47
C PRO A 207 -2.51 4.86 -3.57
N TYR A 208 -2.23 5.87 -2.77
CA TYR A 208 -3.24 6.51 -1.91
C TYR A 208 -4.02 7.58 -2.66
N ILE A 209 -3.41 8.25 -3.63
CA ILE A 209 -4.15 9.17 -4.52
C ILE A 209 -5.16 8.39 -5.39
N VAL A 210 -4.80 7.19 -5.86
CA VAL A 210 -5.78 6.28 -6.50
C VAL A 210 -6.96 6.00 -5.57
N ARG A 211 -6.70 5.80 -4.29
CA ARG A 211 -7.74 5.52 -3.29
C ARG A 211 -8.70 6.68 -3.04
N LEU A 212 -8.29 7.93 -3.30
CA LEU A 212 -9.19 9.08 -3.14
C LEU A 212 -10.43 8.95 -4.04
N GLY A 213 -10.28 8.46 -5.27
CA GLY A 213 -11.40 8.18 -6.15
C GLY A 213 -12.36 7.10 -5.64
N GLU A 214 -11.89 6.23 -4.72
CA GLU A 214 -12.73 5.20 -4.10
C GLU A 214 -13.57 5.72 -2.91
N ILE A 215 -13.30 6.95 -2.44
CA ILE A 215 -13.93 7.55 -1.24
C ILE A 215 -14.49 8.96 -1.52
N GLU A 216 -14.79 9.29 -2.76
CA GLU A 216 -15.34 10.60 -3.15
C GLU A 216 -16.64 10.96 -2.40
N GLU A 217 -17.42 9.97 -1.98
CA GLU A 217 -18.60 10.17 -1.14
C GLU A 217 -18.31 10.87 0.19
N HIS A 218 -17.06 10.85 0.65
CA HIS A 218 -16.63 11.55 1.87
C HIS A 218 -16.17 12.99 1.63
N GLY A 219 -16.33 13.52 0.40
CA GLY A 219 -16.17 14.94 0.09
C GLY A 219 -14.75 15.40 -0.25
N ILE A 220 -13.75 14.51 -0.25
CA ILE A 220 -12.40 14.85 -0.69
C ILE A 220 -12.36 14.76 -2.23
N LYS A 221 -12.12 15.91 -2.89
CA LYS A 221 -12.01 15.98 -4.35
C LYS A 221 -10.65 16.53 -4.74
N LEU A 222 -9.95 15.86 -5.66
CA LEU A 222 -8.66 16.30 -6.19
C LEU A 222 -8.74 17.68 -6.87
N SER A 223 -9.90 18.06 -7.41
CA SER A 223 -10.13 19.39 -8.00
C SER A 223 -9.89 20.56 -7.03
N ARG A 224 -9.89 20.32 -5.72
CA ARG A 224 -9.56 21.32 -4.69
C ARG A 224 -8.04 21.54 -4.53
N PHE A 225 -7.21 20.69 -5.15
CA PHE A 225 -5.76 20.63 -5.00
C PHE A 225 -5.08 20.64 -6.38
N PRO A 226 -4.96 21.81 -7.04
CA PRO A 226 -4.50 21.89 -8.43
C PRO A 226 -3.05 21.42 -8.64
N ARG A 227 -2.16 21.59 -7.67
CA ARG A 227 -0.78 21.10 -7.77
C ARG A 227 -0.70 19.60 -7.61
N ILE A 228 -1.54 19.03 -6.74
CA ILE A 228 -1.68 17.57 -6.63
C ILE A 228 -2.23 16.99 -7.92
N ALA A 229 -3.22 17.63 -8.55
CA ALA A 229 -3.79 17.19 -9.82
C ALA A 229 -2.74 17.21 -10.95
N ASP A 230 -1.92 18.25 -11.03
CA ASP A 230 -0.80 18.37 -11.97
C ASP A 230 0.28 17.30 -11.68
N TRP A 231 0.71 17.17 -10.43
CA TRP A 231 1.63 16.12 -10.01
C TRP A 231 1.08 14.73 -10.37
N TRP A 232 -0.20 14.49 -10.12
CA TRP A 232 -0.86 13.23 -10.43
C TRP A 232 -0.82 12.91 -11.92
N SER A 233 -1.06 13.89 -12.77
CA SER A 233 -0.93 13.75 -14.22
C SER A 233 0.48 13.34 -14.64
N ARG A 234 1.51 13.94 -14.02
CA ARG A 234 2.91 13.57 -14.28
C ARG A 234 3.25 12.16 -13.79
N VAL A 235 2.73 11.75 -12.63
CA VAL A 235 2.89 10.38 -12.12
C VAL A 235 2.26 9.36 -13.06
N GLN A 236 1.03 9.62 -13.52
CA GLN A 236 0.31 8.74 -14.46
C GLN A 236 1.00 8.63 -15.83
N ALA A 237 1.66 9.68 -16.28
CA ALA A 237 2.40 9.70 -17.55
C ALA A 237 3.68 8.82 -17.52
N ARG A 238 4.13 8.38 -16.35
CA ARG A 238 5.31 7.52 -16.24
C ARG A 238 5.02 6.10 -16.75
N PRO A 239 5.85 5.54 -17.64
CA PRO A 239 5.62 4.17 -18.15
C PRO A 239 5.54 3.10 -17.05
N ALA A 240 6.27 3.29 -15.95
CA ALA A 240 6.25 2.39 -14.80
C ALA A 240 4.89 2.38 -14.08
N PHE A 241 4.13 3.47 -14.09
CA PHE A 241 2.79 3.54 -13.51
C PHE A 241 1.84 2.50 -14.12
N THR A 242 1.80 2.45 -15.45
CA THR A 242 0.98 1.47 -16.19
C THR A 242 1.47 0.04 -16.00
N ARG A 243 2.80 -0.19 -16.12
CA ARG A 243 3.37 -1.54 -15.94
C ARG A 243 3.14 -2.07 -14.53
N ALA A 244 3.27 -1.25 -13.51
CA ALA A 244 3.02 -1.60 -12.12
C ALA A 244 1.53 -1.81 -11.78
N LYS A 245 0.62 -1.47 -12.71
CA LYS A 245 -0.84 -1.55 -12.51
C LYS A 245 -1.26 -0.83 -11.23
N ILE A 246 -0.91 0.45 -11.14
CA ILE A 246 -1.20 1.30 -9.97
C ILE A 246 -2.67 1.74 -9.95
N GLU A 247 -3.34 1.76 -11.08
CA GLU A 247 -4.73 2.14 -11.24
C GLU A 247 -5.69 1.40 -10.31
N ALA A 248 -6.87 1.97 -10.12
CA ALA A 248 -7.93 1.34 -9.33
C ALA A 248 -8.31 0.00 -9.97
N VAL A 249 -8.16 -1.08 -9.21
CA VAL A 249 -8.65 -2.40 -9.64
C VAL A 249 -10.13 -2.43 -9.33
N LYS A 250 -10.97 -2.59 -10.37
CA LYS A 250 -12.38 -2.93 -10.17
C LYS A 250 -12.40 -4.26 -9.40
N PHE A 251 -13.18 -4.32 -8.32
CA PHE A 251 -13.41 -5.57 -7.63
C PHE A 251 -14.05 -6.55 -8.62
N GLU A 252 -13.30 -7.53 -9.08
CA GLU A 252 -13.92 -8.74 -9.56
C GLU A 252 -14.45 -9.45 -8.31
N ALA A 253 -15.77 -9.48 -8.21
CA ALA A 253 -16.44 -10.34 -7.24
C ALA A 253 -15.99 -11.77 -7.53
N ALA A 254 -15.22 -12.36 -6.60
CA ALA A 254 -14.74 -13.72 -6.69
C ALA A 254 -15.86 -14.70 -6.41
#